data_2818490e3c44a20821bfba6f3eed7bda
#
_entry.id   2818490e3c44a20821bfba6f3eed7bda
#
_cell.length_a   1.000
_cell.length_b   1.000
_cell.length_c   1.000
_cell.angle_alpha   90.00
_cell.angle_beta   90.00
_cell.angle_gamma   90.00
#
_symmetry.space_group_name_H-M   'P 1'
#
loop_
_entity.id
_entity.type
_entity.pdbx_description
1 polymer ?
#
loop_
_entity_poly.entity_id
_entity_poly.type
_entity_poly.pdbx_seq_one_letter_code
_entity_poly.pdbx_strand_id
1 'polypeptide(L)'
;GATVIFATTYLDEAERATRLFLLDHGTLLGVGTPDEVIADVPGSIWQAPVSLEPAQQVLAHPSAWRRAHTVYCWSEDAHPAHPKGFTPAPKDLENASIALLLGKTSGDHDLNTLPTGVERSGNPQIAERFDSGDTLVLADHIVRDYGSFRALNGVSLNVGPGEIVGLLGGNGAGKTTLMRILLGLETATAGEATLFGRSPSLGSRRRIGYVAQGLGLYPSLSALENLEFAASVQGVAVSKQARSFAERYGHAPVATLPLGTKRTLAYLAAIGHNPKLLVLDEPTSGMDALTRARLWENLRALADNGTGILVTTHYMQEAAQCDRLVMLAAGKVTGTGTVDEITAGHSSLVVSAKRWEEAFKLLQDAGIPALLDGRTLRLPGAGRGPVTAALQSLGEQVHLQEGTATLEETMLLDAEALTTGSF
;
A
#
# COMPACT_ATOMS: atom_id res chain seq x y z
N GLY A 1 23.48 -25.77 -10.05
CA GLY A 1 22.63 -24.67 -9.64
C GLY A 1 21.91 -24.99 -8.35
N ALA A 2 21.55 -23.97 -7.56
CA ALA A 2 20.75 -24.14 -6.36
C ALA A 2 19.25 -24.00 -6.72
N THR A 3 18.38 -24.77 -6.04
CA THR A 3 16.94 -24.55 -6.04
C THR A 3 16.63 -23.62 -4.88
N VAL A 4 15.92 -22.51 -5.17
CA VAL A 4 15.51 -21.51 -4.19
C VAL A 4 14.01 -21.61 -4.00
N ILE A 5 13.55 -21.73 -2.75
CA ILE A 5 12.14 -21.66 -2.38
C ILE A 5 12.01 -20.46 -1.44
N PHE A 6 11.10 -19.54 -1.75
CA PHE A 6 10.78 -18.41 -0.90
C PHE A 6 9.26 -18.25 -0.75
N ALA A 7 8.82 -17.65 0.33
CA ALA A 7 7.43 -17.33 0.58
C ALA A 7 7.28 -15.81 0.63
N THR A 8 6.30 -15.29 -0.09
CA THR A 8 6.01 -13.87 -0.14
C THR A 8 4.50 -13.63 -0.20
N THR A 9 4.07 -12.47 0.26
CA THR A 9 2.73 -11.92 0.01
C THR A 9 2.76 -10.87 -1.10
N TYR A 10 3.93 -10.65 -1.71
CA TYR A 10 4.18 -9.68 -2.76
C TYR A 10 4.10 -10.33 -4.11
N LEU A 11 3.10 -9.95 -4.89
CA LEU A 11 2.81 -10.61 -6.16
C LEU A 11 3.80 -10.24 -7.25
N ASP A 12 4.39 -9.05 -7.21
CA ASP A 12 5.50 -8.62 -8.07
C ASP A 12 6.78 -9.46 -7.86
N GLU A 13 7.07 -9.86 -6.62
CA GLU A 13 8.13 -10.84 -6.37
C GLU A 13 7.75 -12.24 -6.89
N ALA A 14 6.48 -12.62 -6.70
CA ALA A 14 5.96 -13.90 -7.14
C ALA A 14 5.99 -14.03 -8.67
N GLU A 15 5.73 -12.96 -9.42
CA GLU A 15 5.81 -12.94 -10.89
C GLU A 15 7.21 -13.28 -11.44
N ARG A 16 8.26 -13.09 -10.63
CA ARG A 16 9.65 -13.42 -10.99
C ARG A 16 9.99 -14.90 -10.76
N ALA A 17 9.13 -15.66 -10.08
CA ALA A 17 9.37 -17.06 -9.82
C ALA A 17 9.14 -17.93 -11.05
N THR A 18 9.95 -19.00 -11.19
CA THR A 18 9.77 -19.99 -12.26
C THR A 18 8.47 -20.79 -12.08
N ARG A 19 8.06 -20.97 -10.83
CA ARG A 19 6.84 -21.70 -10.45
C ARG A 19 6.23 -21.13 -9.18
N LEU A 20 4.92 -20.97 -9.18
CA LEU A 20 4.12 -20.48 -8.06
C LEU A 20 3.32 -21.61 -7.41
N PHE A 21 3.12 -21.44 -6.11
CA PHE A 21 2.13 -22.16 -5.32
C PHE A 21 1.33 -21.09 -4.57
N LEU A 22 0.14 -20.79 -5.06
CA LEU A 22 -0.75 -19.82 -4.42
C LEU A 22 -1.53 -20.54 -3.31
N LEU A 23 -1.31 -20.11 -2.07
CA LEU A 23 -1.88 -20.74 -0.89
C LEU A 23 -2.80 -19.78 -0.14
N ASP A 24 -3.94 -20.28 0.31
CA ASP A 24 -4.84 -19.60 1.23
C ASP A 24 -5.31 -20.55 2.33
N HIS A 25 -5.09 -20.19 3.61
CA HIS A 25 -5.48 -20.98 4.78
C HIS A 25 -5.11 -22.48 4.67
N GLY A 26 -3.89 -22.77 4.19
CA GLY A 26 -3.39 -24.14 4.01
C GLY A 26 -3.98 -24.88 2.81
N THR A 27 -4.81 -24.23 1.98
CA THR A 27 -5.36 -24.79 0.74
C THR A 27 -4.62 -24.21 -0.46
N LEU A 28 -4.30 -25.07 -1.43
CA LEU A 28 -3.70 -24.66 -2.70
C LEU A 28 -4.79 -24.11 -3.62
N LEU A 29 -4.64 -22.83 -4.03
CA LEU A 29 -5.55 -22.15 -4.95
C LEU A 29 -5.10 -22.26 -6.40
N GLY A 30 -3.80 -22.26 -6.64
CA GLY A 30 -3.22 -22.35 -7.99
C GLY A 30 -1.78 -22.81 -7.93
N VAL A 31 -1.33 -23.50 -8.99
CA VAL A 31 0.03 -23.97 -9.15
C VAL A 31 0.45 -23.94 -10.61
N GLY A 32 1.63 -23.42 -10.90
CA GLY A 32 2.16 -23.33 -12.25
C GLY A 32 3.15 -22.20 -12.40
N THR A 33 3.48 -21.84 -13.62
CA THR A 33 4.12 -20.53 -13.90
C THR A 33 3.14 -19.40 -13.61
N PRO A 34 3.61 -18.15 -13.43
CA PRO A 34 2.70 -17.01 -13.28
C PRO A 34 1.64 -16.93 -14.37
N ASP A 35 2.05 -17.14 -15.64
CA ASP A 35 1.16 -17.10 -16.80
C ASP A 35 0.10 -18.22 -16.76
N GLU A 36 0.47 -19.42 -16.31
CA GLU A 36 -0.47 -20.55 -16.15
C GLU A 36 -1.49 -20.25 -15.05
N VAL A 37 -1.04 -19.75 -13.90
CA VAL A 37 -1.94 -19.39 -12.78
C VAL A 37 -2.92 -18.30 -13.20
N ILE A 38 -2.46 -17.30 -13.97
CA ILE A 38 -3.33 -16.24 -14.50
C ILE A 38 -4.33 -16.81 -15.52
N ALA A 39 -3.90 -17.74 -16.38
CA ALA A 39 -4.75 -18.32 -17.41
C ALA A 39 -5.83 -19.24 -16.83
N ASP A 40 -5.53 -19.92 -15.73
CA ASP A 40 -6.41 -20.89 -15.07
C ASP A 40 -7.54 -20.24 -14.24
N VAL A 41 -7.56 -18.89 -14.11
CA VAL A 41 -8.63 -18.18 -13.40
C VAL A 41 -9.97 -18.42 -14.10
N PRO A 42 -10.96 -19.00 -13.39
CA PRO A 42 -12.27 -19.24 -13.97
C PRO A 42 -13.02 -17.92 -14.21
N GLY A 43 -13.85 -17.90 -15.25
CA GLY A 43 -14.71 -16.77 -15.54
C GLY A 43 -14.01 -15.57 -16.17
N SER A 44 -14.52 -14.39 -15.87
CA SER A 44 -14.08 -13.12 -16.48
C SER A 44 -13.92 -12.02 -15.44
N ILE A 45 -12.90 -11.18 -15.66
CA ILE A 45 -12.66 -9.97 -14.87
C ILE A 45 -12.91 -8.76 -15.76
N TRP A 46 -13.67 -7.82 -15.25
CA TRP A 46 -14.05 -6.57 -15.92
C TRP A 46 -13.53 -5.39 -15.16
N GLN A 47 -13.25 -4.28 -15.86
CA GLN A 47 -12.76 -3.06 -15.25
C GLN A 47 -13.44 -1.81 -15.81
N ALA A 48 -13.51 -0.77 -14.97
CA ALA A 48 -13.93 0.57 -15.37
C ALA A 48 -13.25 1.63 -14.48
N PRO A 49 -13.07 2.87 -14.98
CA PRO A 49 -12.64 3.99 -14.13
C PRO A 49 -13.62 4.21 -12.98
N VAL A 50 -13.11 4.51 -11.78
CA VAL A 50 -13.96 4.80 -10.59
C VAL A 50 -14.85 6.03 -10.80
N SER A 51 -14.48 6.95 -11.69
CA SER A 51 -15.28 8.11 -12.06
C SER A 51 -16.56 7.78 -12.84
N LEU A 52 -16.68 6.56 -13.35
CA LEU A 52 -17.87 6.08 -14.03
C LEU A 52 -18.96 5.77 -12.99
N GLU A 53 -20.14 6.42 -13.09
CA GLU A 53 -21.24 6.23 -12.11
C GLU A 53 -21.61 4.75 -11.86
N PRO A 54 -21.76 3.89 -12.88
CA PRO A 54 -21.99 2.46 -12.64
C PRO A 54 -20.88 1.76 -11.85
N ALA A 55 -19.62 2.20 -11.94
CA ALA A 55 -18.50 1.58 -11.23
C ALA A 55 -18.64 1.73 -9.71
N GLN A 56 -19.15 2.86 -9.22
CA GLN A 56 -19.39 3.07 -7.79
C GLN A 56 -20.48 2.14 -7.26
N GLN A 57 -21.51 1.86 -8.07
CA GLN A 57 -22.58 0.90 -7.69
C GLN A 57 -22.05 -0.54 -7.70
N VAL A 58 -21.21 -0.88 -8.68
CA VAL A 58 -20.59 -2.21 -8.78
C VAL A 58 -19.65 -2.47 -7.62
N LEU A 59 -18.96 -1.47 -7.11
CA LEU A 59 -18.04 -1.60 -5.97
C LEU A 59 -18.73 -2.09 -4.69
N ALA A 60 -20.03 -1.84 -4.54
CA ALA A 60 -20.81 -2.40 -3.44
C ALA A 60 -21.04 -3.93 -3.56
N HIS A 61 -20.74 -4.55 -4.71
CA HIS A 61 -20.88 -5.98 -4.90
C HIS A 61 -19.73 -6.76 -4.26
N PRO A 62 -19.97 -7.89 -3.58
CA PRO A 62 -18.92 -8.67 -2.93
C PRO A 62 -17.77 -9.12 -3.86
N SER A 63 -18.07 -9.36 -5.13
CA SER A 63 -17.09 -9.78 -6.15
C SER A 63 -16.39 -8.60 -6.86
N ALA A 64 -16.55 -7.38 -6.36
CA ALA A 64 -15.86 -6.21 -6.88
C ALA A 64 -14.75 -5.76 -5.93
N TRP A 65 -13.74 -5.09 -6.48
CA TRP A 65 -12.65 -4.45 -5.72
C TRP A 65 -12.12 -3.24 -6.47
N ARG A 66 -11.41 -2.38 -5.74
CA ARG A 66 -10.77 -1.20 -6.30
C ARG A 66 -9.24 -1.31 -6.23
N ARG A 67 -8.57 -0.88 -7.31
CA ARG A 67 -7.11 -0.63 -7.33
C ARG A 67 -6.89 0.77 -7.92
N ALA A 68 -6.33 1.66 -7.15
CA ALA A 68 -6.14 3.07 -7.49
C ALA A 68 -7.44 3.73 -8.02
N HIS A 69 -7.47 4.11 -9.28
CA HIS A 69 -8.59 4.78 -9.93
C HIS A 69 -9.47 3.84 -10.76
N THR A 70 -9.29 2.52 -10.61
CA THR A 70 -9.99 1.50 -11.40
C THR A 70 -10.79 0.58 -10.47
N VAL A 71 -12.04 0.33 -10.84
CA VAL A 71 -12.91 -0.67 -10.23
C VAL A 71 -12.88 -1.93 -11.08
N TYR A 72 -12.72 -3.04 -10.42
CA TYR A 72 -12.74 -4.38 -11.02
C TYR A 72 -13.93 -5.15 -10.48
N CYS A 73 -14.47 -6.06 -11.29
CA CYS A 73 -15.43 -7.05 -10.85
C CYS A 73 -15.17 -8.38 -11.54
N TRP A 74 -15.36 -9.44 -10.78
CA TRP A 74 -15.19 -10.82 -11.25
C TRP A 74 -16.52 -11.54 -11.29
N SER A 75 -16.70 -12.40 -12.29
CA SER A 75 -17.81 -13.34 -12.40
C SER A 75 -17.28 -14.69 -12.84
N GLU A 76 -17.74 -15.75 -12.18
CA GLU A 76 -17.40 -17.14 -12.51
C GLU A 76 -17.92 -17.55 -13.90
N ASP A 77 -19.01 -16.93 -14.37
CA ASP A 77 -19.56 -17.17 -15.69
C ASP A 77 -18.61 -16.67 -16.78
N ALA A 78 -18.33 -17.49 -17.76
CA ALA A 78 -17.45 -17.13 -18.89
C ALA A 78 -18.04 -16.01 -19.77
N HIS A 79 -19.34 -15.79 -19.76
CA HIS A 79 -20.07 -14.80 -20.55
C HIS A 79 -21.13 -14.06 -19.72
N PRO A 80 -20.75 -13.42 -18.62
CA PRO A 80 -21.73 -12.67 -17.83
C PRO A 80 -22.19 -11.43 -18.58
N ALA A 81 -23.40 -10.97 -18.29
CA ALA A 81 -23.80 -9.61 -18.63
C ALA A 81 -22.89 -8.66 -17.85
N HIS A 82 -21.86 -8.12 -18.50
CA HIS A 82 -20.95 -7.16 -17.85
C HIS A 82 -21.69 -5.85 -17.56
N PRO A 83 -21.34 -5.14 -16.49
CA PRO A 83 -21.93 -3.83 -16.21
C PRO A 83 -21.65 -2.86 -17.35
N LYS A 84 -22.61 -2.00 -17.64
CA LYS A 84 -22.50 -1.02 -18.73
C LYS A 84 -21.27 -0.13 -18.54
N GLY A 85 -20.42 -0.02 -19.57
CA GLY A 85 -19.22 0.79 -19.55
C GLY A 85 -17.98 0.08 -19.00
N PHE A 86 -18.08 -1.18 -18.60
CA PHE A 86 -16.94 -2.00 -18.23
C PHE A 86 -16.30 -2.63 -19.47
N THR A 87 -14.99 -2.77 -19.42
CA THR A 87 -14.16 -3.44 -20.43
C THR A 87 -13.45 -4.64 -19.80
N PRO A 88 -13.01 -5.64 -20.59
CA PRO A 88 -12.19 -6.72 -20.04
C PRO A 88 -10.96 -6.17 -19.32
N ALA A 89 -10.69 -6.68 -18.14
CA ALA A 89 -9.52 -6.30 -17.35
C ALA A 89 -8.25 -6.98 -17.87
N PRO A 90 -7.07 -6.34 -17.74
CA PRO A 90 -5.80 -7.02 -17.96
C PRO A 90 -5.68 -8.22 -17.00
N LYS A 91 -5.15 -9.30 -17.52
CA LYS A 91 -4.85 -10.49 -16.72
C LYS A 91 -3.48 -10.30 -16.09
N ASP A 92 -3.46 -9.84 -14.84
CA ASP A 92 -2.28 -9.78 -13.98
C ASP A 92 -2.42 -10.74 -12.79
N LEU A 93 -1.32 -11.05 -12.12
CA LEU A 93 -1.31 -12.02 -11.02
C LEU A 93 -2.12 -11.51 -9.81
N GLU A 94 -2.22 -10.19 -9.59
CA GLU A 94 -2.99 -9.63 -8.49
C GLU A 94 -4.49 -9.80 -8.72
N ASN A 95 -5.00 -9.44 -9.89
CA ASN A 95 -6.39 -9.66 -10.26
C ASN A 95 -6.74 -11.16 -10.26
N ALA A 96 -5.83 -12.01 -10.76
CA ALA A 96 -5.98 -13.46 -10.74
C ALA A 96 -6.08 -13.99 -9.30
N SER A 97 -5.19 -13.55 -8.41
CA SER A 97 -5.20 -13.97 -7.00
C SER A 97 -6.49 -13.55 -6.29
N ILE A 98 -6.96 -12.31 -6.52
CA ILE A 98 -8.22 -11.83 -5.95
C ILE A 98 -9.41 -12.66 -6.46
N ALA A 99 -9.48 -12.94 -7.77
CA ALA A 99 -10.55 -13.74 -8.35
C ALA A 99 -10.58 -15.18 -7.80
N LEU A 100 -9.41 -15.81 -7.64
CA LEU A 100 -9.29 -17.15 -7.04
C LEU A 100 -9.71 -17.15 -5.56
N LEU A 101 -9.37 -16.12 -4.80
CA LEU A 101 -9.83 -15.94 -3.42
C LEU A 101 -11.34 -15.78 -3.35
N LEU A 102 -11.94 -14.94 -4.23
CA LEU A 102 -13.38 -14.74 -4.31
C LEU A 102 -14.13 -16.01 -4.70
N GLY A 103 -13.61 -16.80 -5.65
CA GLY A 103 -14.20 -18.08 -6.05
C GLY A 103 -14.26 -19.09 -4.92
N LYS A 104 -13.27 -19.11 -4.02
CA LYS A 104 -13.26 -19.96 -2.83
C LYS A 104 -14.28 -19.49 -1.77
N THR A 105 -14.43 -18.19 -1.60
CA THR A 105 -15.32 -17.60 -0.58
C THR A 105 -16.80 -17.74 -0.93
N SER A 106 -17.16 -18.12 -2.15
CA SER A 106 -18.57 -18.36 -2.55
C SER A 106 -19.25 -19.50 -1.76
N GLY A 107 -18.47 -20.30 -1.01
CA GLY A 107 -18.98 -21.39 -0.15
C GLY A 107 -18.98 -21.08 1.36
N ASP A 108 -18.17 -20.11 1.83
CA ASP A 108 -18.01 -19.83 3.27
C ASP A 108 -17.90 -18.30 3.47
N HIS A 109 -19.03 -17.67 3.37
CA HIS A 109 -19.24 -16.25 3.02
C HIS A 109 -18.70 -15.20 3.99
N ASP A 110 -17.81 -15.48 4.99
CA ASP A 110 -17.52 -14.43 5.98
C ASP A 110 -16.13 -14.40 6.63
N LEU A 111 -15.20 -15.26 6.26
CA LEU A 111 -14.04 -15.45 7.15
C LEU A 111 -12.93 -14.40 7.05
N ASN A 112 -12.81 -13.62 5.98
CA ASN A 112 -11.65 -12.69 5.80
C ASN A 112 -11.98 -11.28 5.32
N THR A 113 -13.23 -10.94 5.09
CA THR A 113 -13.55 -9.61 4.61
C THR A 113 -13.51 -8.60 5.75
N LEU A 114 -12.66 -7.58 5.62
CA LEU A 114 -12.86 -6.32 6.33
C LEU A 114 -14.30 -5.88 6.13
N PRO A 115 -14.99 -5.46 7.20
CA PRO A 115 -16.35 -4.94 7.08
C PRO A 115 -16.36 -3.83 6.02
N THR A 116 -17.15 -4.00 4.97
CA THR A 116 -17.37 -2.94 3.99
C THR A 116 -18.32 -1.92 4.60
N GLY A 117 -17.83 -0.71 4.76
CA GLY A 117 -18.60 0.41 5.32
C GLY A 117 -18.41 0.57 6.83
N VAL A 118 -17.83 1.68 7.21
CA VAL A 118 -17.79 2.13 8.61
C VAL A 118 -19.21 2.61 8.95
N GLU A 119 -20.02 1.75 9.60
CA GLU A 119 -21.23 2.26 10.24
C GLU A 119 -20.81 3.34 11.24
N ARG A 120 -21.25 4.56 10.98
CA ARG A 120 -21.11 5.64 11.96
C ARG A 120 -21.86 5.23 13.24
N SER A 121 -21.13 4.78 14.26
CA SER A 121 -21.68 4.85 15.62
C SER A 121 -21.64 6.35 15.97
N GLY A 122 -22.75 7.01 15.61
CA GLY A 122 -22.86 8.45 15.71
C GLY A 122 -22.81 8.91 17.16
N ASN A 123 -21.77 9.60 17.53
CA ASN A 123 -21.90 10.67 18.49
C ASN A 123 -21.94 11.98 17.66
N PRO A 124 -23.11 12.60 17.45
CA PRO A 124 -23.25 13.78 16.61
C PRO A 124 -22.56 15.04 17.16
N GLN A 125 -21.95 14.97 18.34
CA GLN A 125 -21.34 16.11 19.02
C GLN A 125 -19.88 16.41 18.59
N ILE A 126 -19.25 15.62 17.69
CA ILE A 126 -17.88 15.86 17.24
C ILE A 126 -17.83 16.26 15.74
N ALA A 127 -18.92 16.70 15.19
CA ALA A 127 -18.93 17.32 13.85
C ALA A 127 -18.45 18.78 13.93
N GLU A 128 -17.21 19.00 14.40
CA GLU A 128 -16.51 20.23 14.04
C GLU A 128 -16.33 20.18 12.51
N ARG A 129 -16.98 21.12 11.82
CA ARG A 129 -16.71 21.36 10.40
C ARG A 129 -15.33 21.96 10.32
N PHE A 130 -14.40 21.25 9.72
CA PHE A 130 -13.14 21.84 9.26
C PHE A 130 -13.45 22.59 7.97
N ASP A 131 -13.00 23.84 7.88
CA ASP A 131 -12.94 24.54 6.61
C ASP A 131 -11.90 23.86 5.71
N SER A 132 -12.07 23.94 4.41
CA SER A 132 -11.19 23.32 3.40
C SER A 132 -9.72 23.79 3.42
N GLY A 133 -9.34 24.59 4.42
CA GLY A 133 -7.98 25.06 4.69
C GLY A 133 -7.35 24.57 5.99
N ASP A 134 -8.08 23.75 6.77
CA ASP A 134 -7.58 23.28 8.06
C ASP A 134 -6.55 22.16 7.87
N THR A 135 -5.39 22.30 8.51
CA THR A 135 -4.35 21.27 8.54
C THR A 135 -4.51 20.41 9.79
N LEU A 136 -4.68 19.09 9.62
CA LEU A 136 -4.77 18.14 10.74
C LEU A 136 -3.40 17.82 11.32
N VAL A 137 -2.40 17.70 10.45
CA VAL A 137 -1.00 17.45 10.81
C VAL A 137 -0.13 18.43 10.06
N LEU A 138 0.81 19.03 10.76
CA LEU A 138 1.89 19.80 10.17
C LEU A 138 3.22 19.37 10.79
N ALA A 139 4.17 19.04 9.94
CA ALA A 139 5.59 19.01 10.26
C ALA A 139 6.24 20.18 9.53
N ASP A 140 6.94 21.03 10.26
CA ASP A 140 7.67 22.15 9.68
C ASP A 140 9.15 22.06 10.03
N HIS A 141 9.99 21.77 9.01
CA HIS A 141 11.45 21.66 9.07
C HIS A 141 11.95 20.76 10.22
N ILE A 142 11.31 19.59 10.41
CA ILE A 142 11.63 18.65 11.49
C ILE A 142 13.05 18.12 11.31
N VAL A 143 13.86 18.31 12.36
CA VAL A 143 15.18 17.71 12.52
C VAL A 143 15.17 16.76 13.71
N ARG A 144 15.78 15.59 13.56
CA ARG A 144 15.99 14.64 14.66
C ARG A 144 17.37 14.04 14.62
N ASP A 145 18.12 14.30 15.69
CA ASP A 145 19.46 13.78 15.90
C ASP A 145 19.47 12.75 17.05
N TYR A 146 20.19 11.66 16.84
CA TYR A 146 20.52 10.65 17.86
C TYR A 146 22.04 10.62 18.02
N GLY A 147 22.55 11.44 18.91
CA GLY A 147 24.00 11.67 19.04
C GLY A 147 24.57 12.26 17.74
N SER A 148 25.47 11.55 17.09
CA SER A 148 26.07 11.97 15.80
C SER A 148 25.24 11.56 14.58
N PHE A 149 24.23 10.71 14.76
CA PHE A 149 23.38 10.25 13.66
C PHE A 149 22.16 11.16 13.49
N ARG A 150 22.00 11.73 12.29
CA ARG A 150 20.85 12.56 11.93
C ARG A 150 19.82 11.70 11.21
N ALA A 151 18.70 11.42 11.88
CA ALA A 151 17.61 10.61 11.35
C ALA A 151 16.63 11.41 10.49
N LEU A 152 16.42 12.69 10.79
CA LEU A 152 15.60 13.63 10.01
C LEU A 152 16.33 14.94 9.87
N ASN A 153 16.29 15.53 8.66
CA ASN A 153 17.05 16.71 8.30
C ASN A 153 16.16 17.71 7.55
N GLY A 154 15.36 18.47 8.31
CA GLY A 154 14.51 19.52 7.77
C GLY A 154 13.26 18.99 7.03
N VAL A 155 12.62 17.95 7.55
CA VAL A 155 11.45 17.34 6.90
C VAL A 155 10.21 18.19 7.14
N SER A 156 9.52 18.54 6.05
CA SER A 156 8.22 19.23 6.10
C SER A 156 7.16 18.41 5.37
N LEU A 157 5.97 18.28 5.99
CA LEU A 157 4.77 17.70 5.39
C LEU A 157 3.53 18.20 6.12
N ASN A 158 2.40 18.10 5.46
CA ASN A 158 1.09 18.35 6.07
C ASN A 158 0.08 17.28 5.64
N VAL A 159 -0.99 17.14 6.40
CA VAL A 159 -2.16 16.30 6.07
C VAL A 159 -3.42 17.11 6.32
N GLY A 160 -4.27 17.21 5.32
CA GLY A 160 -5.58 17.86 5.38
C GLY A 160 -6.72 16.90 5.72
N PRO A 161 -7.93 17.42 6.02
CA PRO A 161 -9.15 16.61 6.14
C PRO A 161 -9.48 15.95 4.81
N GLY A 162 -9.83 14.66 4.84
CA GLY A 162 -10.24 13.93 3.63
C GLY A 162 -9.10 13.58 2.67
N GLU A 163 -7.85 13.87 3.05
CA GLU A 163 -6.67 13.60 2.24
C GLU A 163 -5.97 12.32 2.70
N ILE A 164 -5.56 11.48 1.75
CA ILE A 164 -4.66 10.34 2.00
C ILE A 164 -3.25 10.73 1.55
N VAL A 165 -2.35 10.91 2.51
CA VAL A 165 -0.93 11.20 2.25
C VAL A 165 -0.11 9.94 2.45
N GLY A 166 0.61 9.53 1.41
CA GLY A 166 1.55 8.43 1.45
C GLY A 166 2.97 8.92 1.80
N LEU A 167 3.56 8.38 2.86
CA LEU A 167 4.95 8.62 3.22
C LEU A 167 5.80 7.46 2.75
N LEU A 168 6.52 7.65 1.64
CA LEU A 168 7.33 6.65 1.00
C LEU A 168 8.80 6.78 1.40
N GLY A 169 9.52 5.68 1.31
CA GLY A 169 10.97 5.65 1.54
C GLY A 169 11.45 4.25 1.93
N GLY A 170 12.71 4.00 1.69
CA GLY A 170 13.35 2.74 2.10
C GLY A 170 13.41 2.57 3.63
N ASN A 171 13.87 1.40 4.06
CA ASN A 171 14.14 1.15 5.48
C ASN A 171 15.24 2.10 5.97
N GLY A 172 15.03 2.70 7.14
CA GLY A 172 15.96 3.69 7.69
C GLY A 172 15.82 5.11 7.13
N ALA A 173 14.90 5.39 6.21
CA ALA A 173 14.68 6.72 5.64
C ALA A 173 14.15 7.77 6.65
N GLY A 174 13.69 7.33 7.84
CA GLY A 174 13.19 8.22 8.89
C GLY A 174 11.68 8.22 9.07
N LYS A 175 10.91 7.42 8.30
CA LYS A 175 9.45 7.40 8.33
C LYS A 175 8.87 7.21 9.74
N THR A 176 9.25 6.13 10.42
CA THR A 176 8.75 5.83 11.77
C THR A 176 9.17 6.90 12.80
N THR A 177 10.38 7.46 12.67
CA THR A 177 10.84 8.57 13.52
C THR A 177 9.96 9.81 13.33
N LEU A 178 9.66 10.16 12.08
CA LEU A 178 8.78 11.30 11.78
C LEU A 178 7.38 11.07 12.35
N MET A 179 6.79 9.91 12.12
CA MET A 179 5.46 9.57 12.67
C MET A 179 5.43 9.66 14.21
N ARG A 180 6.46 9.17 14.90
CA ARG A 180 6.54 9.26 16.36
C ARG A 180 6.61 10.71 16.85
N ILE A 181 7.33 11.58 16.14
CA ILE A 181 7.37 13.01 16.44
C ILE A 181 5.99 13.65 16.21
N LEU A 182 5.35 13.38 15.07
CA LEU A 182 4.01 13.90 14.77
C LEU A 182 2.97 13.48 15.81
N LEU A 183 3.07 12.27 16.33
CA LEU A 183 2.20 11.75 17.38
C LEU A 183 2.58 12.25 18.79
N GLY A 184 3.67 13.02 18.94
CA GLY A 184 4.18 13.47 20.24
C GLY A 184 4.68 12.32 21.13
N LEU A 185 5.10 11.21 20.51
CA LEU A 185 5.75 10.08 21.18
C LEU A 185 7.27 10.29 21.27
N GLU A 186 7.78 11.22 20.49
CA GLU A 186 9.18 11.61 20.44
C GLU A 186 9.30 13.12 20.17
N THR A 187 10.37 13.76 20.66
CA THR A 187 10.61 15.19 20.49
C THR A 187 11.54 15.43 19.30
N ALA A 188 11.24 16.43 18.47
CA ALA A 188 12.18 16.91 17.45
C ALA A 188 13.39 17.58 18.12
N THR A 189 14.57 17.52 17.46
CA THR A 189 15.75 18.30 17.86
C THR A 189 15.59 19.75 17.42
N ALA A 190 14.96 19.98 16.26
CA ALA A 190 14.59 21.32 15.76
C ALA A 190 13.36 21.19 14.84
N GLY A 191 12.74 22.31 14.52
CA GLY A 191 11.49 22.36 13.77
C GLY A 191 10.27 22.20 14.68
N GLU A 192 9.07 22.28 14.10
CA GLU A 192 7.81 22.22 14.83
C GLU A 192 6.86 21.18 14.23
N ALA A 193 6.21 20.42 15.12
CA ALA A 193 5.12 19.53 14.75
C ALA A 193 3.83 19.97 15.42
N THR A 194 2.73 20.03 14.67
CA THR A 194 1.41 20.31 15.23
C THR A 194 0.38 19.26 14.85
N LEU A 195 -0.55 19.01 15.76
CA LEU A 195 -1.74 18.20 15.57
C LEU A 195 -2.97 19.07 15.84
N PHE A 196 -3.82 19.19 14.83
CA PHE A 196 -5.03 20.04 14.90
C PHE A 196 -4.71 21.49 15.33
N GLY A 197 -3.61 22.03 14.74
CA GLY A 197 -3.13 23.39 15.00
C GLY A 197 -2.48 23.63 16.38
N ARG A 198 -2.15 22.58 17.13
CA ARG A 198 -1.53 22.67 18.47
C ARG A 198 -0.40 21.66 18.60
N SER A 199 0.51 21.90 19.52
CA SER A 199 1.54 20.92 19.86
C SER A 199 0.92 19.58 20.27
N PRO A 200 1.53 18.46 19.87
CA PRO A 200 1.01 17.12 20.18
C PRO A 200 0.84 16.90 21.70
N SER A 201 -0.31 16.38 22.09
CA SER A 201 -0.68 16.18 23.50
C SER A 201 -1.52 14.91 23.69
N LEU A 202 -1.75 14.49 24.93
CA LEU A 202 -2.69 13.41 25.24
C LEU A 202 -4.10 13.71 24.74
N GLY A 203 -4.54 14.98 24.79
CA GLY A 203 -5.84 15.41 24.30
C GLY A 203 -5.97 15.29 22.77
N SER A 204 -4.93 15.67 22.01
CA SER A 204 -4.94 15.52 20.55
C SER A 204 -4.90 14.05 20.13
N ARG A 205 -4.19 13.18 20.88
CA ARG A 205 -4.11 11.74 20.60
C ARG A 205 -5.45 11.01 20.69
N ARG A 206 -6.41 11.47 21.47
CA ARG A 206 -7.77 10.91 21.54
C ARG A 206 -8.55 11.05 20.21
N ARG A 207 -8.11 11.94 19.35
CA ARG A 207 -8.72 12.19 18.01
C ARG A 207 -8.02 11.43 16.89
N ILE A 208 -7.02 10.61 17.24
CA ILE A 208 -6.15 9.90 16.30
C ILE A 208 -6.38 8.39 16.43
N GLY A 209 -6.56 7.71 15.29
CA GLY A 209 -6.35 6.28 15.17
C GLY A 209 -4.90 6.02 14.77
N TYR A 210 -4.23 5.11 15.46
CA TYR A 210 -2.84 4.78 15.13
C TYR A 210 -2.65 3.28 15.08
N VAL A 211 -2.12 2.81 13.94
CA VAL A 211 -1.64 1.43 13.77
C VAL A 211 -0.14 1.48 13.62
N ALA A 212 0.57 1.09 14.67
CA ALA A 212 2.02 0.98 14.64
C ALA A 212 2.48 -0.28 13.89
N GLN A 213 3.73 -0.31 13.44
CA GLN A 213 4.35 -1.49 12.84
C GLN A 213 4.23 -2.74 13.74
N GLY A 214 4.33 -2.58 15.06
CA GLY A 214 4.15 -3.62 16.07
C GLY A 214 2.68 -3.91 16.45
N LEU A 215 1.70 -3.34 15.73
CA LEU A 215 0.24 -3.50 15.84
C LEU A 215 -0.41 -2.98 17.14
N GLY A 216 0.29 -2.89 18.25
CA GLY A 216 -0.25 -2.41 19.52
C GLY A 216 -1.31 -3.29 20.18
N LEU A 217 -1.43 -4.55 19.77
CA LEU A 217 -2.35 -5.52 20.34
C LEU A 217 -1.75 -6.25 21.54
N TYR A 218 -2.58 -6.66 22.48
CA TYR A 218 -2.20 -7.49 23.61
C TYR A 218 -2.20 -8.97 23.19
N PRO A 219 -1.05 -9.64 23.10
CA PRO A 219 -0.94 -10.97 22.51
C PRO A 219 -1.69 -12.06 23.27
N SER A 220 -1.87 -11.89 24.60
CA SER A 220 -2.56 -12.84 25.47
C SER A 220 -4.09 -12.70 25.48
N LEU A 221 -4.61 -11.58 25.00
CA LEU A 221 -6.05 -11.35 24.89
C LEU A 221 -6.60 -11.93 23.58
N SER A 222 -7.87 -12.29 23.58
CA SER A 222 -8.62 -12.65 22.38
C SER A 222 -8.82 -11.42 21.46
N ALA A 223 -9.30 -11.66 20.24
CA ALA A 223 -9.63 -10.59 19.31
C ALA A 223 -10.68 -9.62 19.88
N LEU A 224 -11.75 -10.16 20.48
CA LEU A 224 -12.81 -9.33 21.06
C LEU A 224 -12.33 -8.52 22.27
N GLU A 225 -11.56 -9.13 23.18
CA GLU A 225 -11.02 -8.45 24.35
C GLU A 225 -10.07 -7.30 23.95
N ASN A 226 -9.27 -7.45 22.89
CA ASN A 226 -8.46 -6.36 22.35
C ASN A 226 -9.31 -5.19 21.86
N LEU A 227 -10.40 -5.46 21.12
CA LEU A 227 -11.32 -4.41 20.66
C LEU A 227 -12.05 -3.74 21.83
N GLU A 228 -12.51 -4.50 22.82
CA GLU A 228 -13.19 -3.97 24.00
C GLU A 228 -12.25 -3.12 24.86
N PHE A 229 -10.98 -3.53 25.00
CA PHE A 229 -9.97 -2.73 25.65
C PHE A 229 -9.76 -1.39 24.93
N ALA A 230 -9.53 -1.42 23.62
CA ALA A 230 -9.33 -0.21 22.82
C ALA A 230 -10.55 0.72 22.88
N ALA A 231 -11.75 0.18 22.75
CA ALA A 231 -13.00 0.92 22.84
C ALA A 231 -13.21 1.55 24.22
N SER A 232 -12.90 0.83 25.30
CA SER A 232 -13.01 1.33 26.68
C SER A 232 -12.10 2.52 26.97
N VAL A 233 -10.86 2.49 26.47
CA VAL A 233 -9.88 3.61 26.59
C VAL A 233 -10.41 4.87 25.90
N GLN A 234 -11.14 4.72 24.80
CA GLN A 234 -11.73 5.82 24.04
C GLN A 234 -13.14 6.22 24.50
N GLY A 235 -13.74 5.46 25.43
CA GLY A 235 -15.09 5.71 25.93
C GLY A 235 -16.19 5.44 24.91
N VAL A 236 -15.97 4.50 24.00
CA VAL A 236 -16.92 4.09 22.94
C VAL A 236 -17.28 2.61 23.05
N ALA A 237 -18.34 2.18 22.34
CA ALA A 237 -18.68 0.77 22.22
C ALA A 237 -17.99 0.16 20.98
N VAL A 238 -17.71 -1.14 21.04
CA VAL A 238 -17.27 -1.91 19.87
C VAL A 238 -18.40 -1.97 18.85
N SER A 239 -18.14 -1.59 17.60
CA SER A 239 -19.13 -1.65 16.52
C SER A 239 -19.59 -3.09 16.27
N LYS A 240 -20.81 -3.27 15.75
CA LYS A 240 -21.34 -4.60 15.44
C LYS A 240 -20.43 -5.37 14.47
N GLN A 241 -19.92 -4.68 13.47
CA GLN A 241 -19.03 -5.25 12.46
C GLN A 241 -17.70 -5.70 13.06
N ALA A 242 -17.05 -4.85 13.88
CA ALA A 242 -15.80 -5.21 14.54
C ALA A 242 -16.01 -6.38 15.52
N ARG A 243 -17.14 -6.40 16.23
CA ARG A 243 -17.53 -7.51 17.11
C ARG A 243 -17.72 -8.80 16.32
N SER A 244 -18.50 -8.77 15.26
CA SER A 244 -18.73 -9.93 14.38
C SER A 244 -17.41 -10.46 13.80
N PHE A 245 -16.50 -9.57 13.39
CA PHE A 245 -15.16 -9.98 12.95
C PHE A 245 -14.39 -10.70 14.06
N ALA A 246 -14.37 -10.17 15.27
CA ALA A 246 -13.61 -10.73 16.39
C ALA A 246 -14.17 -12.07 16.90
N GLU A 247 -15.48 -12.19 16.97
CA GLU A 247 -16.19 -13.40 17.46
C GLU A 247 -15.89 -14.65 16.63
N ARG A 248 -15.49 -14.52 15.35
CA ARG A 248 -15.06 -15.64 14.50
C ARG A 248 -13.86 -16.40 15.06
N TYR A 249 -13.02 -15.72 15.80
CA TYR A 249 -11.80 -16.30 16.38
C TYR A 249 -11.99 -16.81 17.81
N GLY A 250 -13.20 -16.65 18.36
CA GLY A 250 -13.55 -17.08 19.70
C GLY A 250 -12.62 -16.53 20.77
N HIS A 251 -12.19 -17.40 21.69
CA HIS A 251 -11.28 -17.05 22.78
C HIS A 251 -9.79 -17.29 22.45
N ALA A 252 -9.44 -17.57 21.20
CA ALA A 252 -8.06 -17.78 20.80
C ALA A 252 -7.21 -16.52 21.08
N PRO A 253 -6.06 -16.63 21.75
CA PRO A 253 -5.18 -15.50 21.98
C PRO A 253 -4.70 -14.91 20.64
N VAL A 254 -4.64 -13.58 20.57
CA VAL A 254 -4.19 -12.87 19.36
C VAL A 254 -2.79 -13.33 18.93
N ALA A 255 -1.93 -13.74 19.87
CA ALA A 255 -0.62 -14.30 19.54
C ALA A 255 -0.68 -15.43 18.48
N THR A 256 -1.72 -16.24 18.50
CA THR A 256 -1.89 -17.42 17.63
C THR A 256 -2.53 -17.13 16.27
N LEU A 257 -3.09 -15.91 16.09
CA LEU A 257 -3.79 -15.55 14.86
C LEU A 257 -2.79 -15.25 13.72
N PRO A 258 -3.20 -15.41 12.46
CA PRO A 258 -2.43 -15.01 11.30
C PRO A 258 -2.10 -13.51 11.31
N LEU A 259 -0.99 -13.10 10.68
CA LEU A 259 -0.55 -11.70 10.67
C LEU A 259 -1.57 -10.77 10.01
N GLY A 260 -2.19 -11.16 8.89
CA GLY A 260 -3.23 -10.40 8.21
C GLY A 260 -4.43 -10.14 9.13
N THR A 261 -4.89 -11.18 9.85
CA THR A 261 -5.96 -11.05 10.86
C THR A 261 -5.60 -10.06 11.97
N LYS A 262 -4.36 -10.14 12.49
CA LYS A 262 -3.86 -9.21 13.52
C LYS A 262 -3.85 -7.77 13.00
N ARG A 263 -3.46 -7.55 11.74
CA ARG A 263 -3.48 -6.21 11.12
C ARG A 263 -4.89 -5.67 10.96
N THR A 264 -5.81 -6.51 10.48
CA THR A 264 -7.24 -6.16 10.41
C THR A 264 -7.78 -5.79 11.80
N LEU A 265 -7.44 -6.56 12.82
CA LEU A 265 -7.87 -6.29 14.21
C LEU A 265 -7.30 -4.95 14.71
N ALA A 266 -6.02 -4.67 14.48
CA ALA A 266 -5.39 -3.41 14.86
C ALA A 266 -6.01 -2.20 14.14
N TYR A 267 -6.33 -2.37 12.84
CA TYR A 267 -7.06 -1.37 12.07
C TYR A 267 -8.46 -1.11 12.65
N LEU A 268 -9.24 -2.15 12.93
CA LEU A 268 -10.58 -2.02 13.53
C LEU A 268 -10.54 -1.34 14.90
N ALA A 269 -9.53 -1.64 15.73
CA ALA A 269 -9.31 -0.98 17.00
C ALA A 269 -8.98 0.52 16.81
N ALA A 270 -8.18 0.86 15.80
CA ALA A 270 -7.76 2.23 15.54
C ALA A 270 -8.89 3.13 15.01
N ILE A 271 -9.85 2.58 14.27
CA ILE A 271 -10.98 3.34 13.70
C ILE A 271 -12.22 3.36 14.59
N GLY A 272 -12.30 2.51 15.63
CA GLY A 272 -13.51 2.28 16.43
C GLY A 272 -14.10 3.53 17.11
N HIS A 273 -13.28 4.55 17.37
CA HIS A 273 -13.70 5.82 17.97
C HIS A 273 -13.92 6.96 16.96
N ASN A 274 -13.98 6.63 15.66
CA ASN A 274 -14.20 7.59 14.57
C ASN A 274 -13.16 8.73 14.57
N PRO A 275 -11.86 8.42 14.40
CA PRO A 275 -10.78 9.39 14.49
C PRO A 275 -10.88 10.46 13.39
N LYS A 276 -10.37 11.66 13.68
CA LYS A 276 -10.22 12.74 12.68
C LYS A 276 -8.97 12.57 11.83
N LEU A 277 -7.96 11.91 12.39
CA LEU A 277 -6.71 11.57 11.73
C LEU A 277 -6.44 10.07 11.94
N LEU A 278 -6.11 9.38 10.87
CA LEU A 278 -5.66 7.99 10.92
C LEU A 278 -4.20 7.92 10.47
N VAL A 279 -3.36 7.33 11.32
CA VAL A 279 -1.92 7.16 11.03
C VAL A 279 -1.61 5.67 10.99
N LEU A 280 -1.07 5.21 9.87
CA LEU A 280 -0.86 3.78 9.61
C LEU A 280 0.59 3.52 9.21
N ASP A 281 1.27 2.67 9.97
CA ASP A 281 2.66 2.28 9.69
C ASP A 281 2.70 0.90 9.03
N GLU A 282 2.89 0.87 7.70
CA GLU A 282 2.91 -0.32 6.86
C GLU A 282 1.69 -1.25 7.08
N PRO A 283 0.46 -0.74 6.91
CA PRO A 283 -0.74 -1.45 7.35
C PRO A 283 -1.03 -2.75 6.60
N THR A 284 -0.53 -2.91 5.39
CA THR A 284 -0.87 -4.00 4.46
C THR A 284 0.14 -5.14 4.43
N SER A 285 1.31 -4.97 5.07
CA SER A 285 2.36 -5.98 5.09
C SER A 285 1.85 -7.32 5.64
N GLY A 286 1.99 -8.41 4.88
CA GLY A 286 1.49 -9.73 5.25
C GLY A 286 -0.02 -9.94 5.09
N MET A 287 -0.73 -9.04 4.42
CA MET A 287 -2.11 -9.25 3.98
C MET A 287 -2.14 -9.89 2.60
N ASP A 288 -3.15 -10.73 2.35
CA ASP A 288 -3.47 -11.20 1.00
C ASP A 288 -4.01 -10.05 0.12
N ALA A 289 -4.05 -10.27 -1.20
CA ALA A 289 -4.43 -9.25 -2.16
C ALA A 289 -5.87 -8.73 -1.97
N LEU A 290 -6.82 -9.61 -1.65
CA LEU A 290 -8.21 -9.23 -1.42
C LEU A 290 -8.37 -8.40 -0.14
N THR A 291 -7.79 -8.85 0.97
CA THR A 291 -7.81 -8.11 2.24
C THR A 291 -7.15 -6.74 2.09
N ARG A 292 -6.05 -6.64 1.35
CA ARG A 292 -5.38 -5.38 1.02
C ARG A 292 -6.28 -4.44 0.23
N ALA A 293 -6.92 -4.93 -0.84
CA ALA A 293 -7.85 -4.14 -1.64
C ALA A 293 -9.02 -3.60 -0.80
N ARG A 294 -9.58 -4.44 0.08
CA ARG A 294 -10.65 -4.03 1.02
C ARG A 294 -10.19 -2.99 2.04
N LEU A 295 -8.95 -3.10 2.55
CA LEU A 295 -8.40 -2.08 3.43
C LEU A 295 -8.34 -0.72 2.73
N TRP A 296 -7.78 -0.66 1.53
CA TRP A 296 -7.69 0.58 0.76
C TRP A 296 -9.05 1.18 0.41
N GLU A 297 -10.04 0.34 0.09
CA GLU A 297 -11.43 0.76 -0.10
C GLU A 297 -12.00 1.43 1.17
N ASN A 298 -11.77 0.83 2.34
CA ASN A 298 -12.19 1.41 3.62
C ASN A 298 -11.43 2.70 3.94
N LEU A 299 -10.13 2.79 3.67
CA LEU A 299 -9.36 4.02 3.86
C LEU A 299 -9.91 5.16 2.99
N ARG A 300 -10.23 4.87 1.73
CA ARG A 300 -10.85 5.85 0.83
C ARG A 300 -12.21 6.30 1.37
N ALA A 301 -13.06 5.38 1.80
CA ALA A 301 -14.35 5.71 2.38
C ALA A 301 -14.24 6.58 3.65
N LEU A 302 -13.21 6.35 4.49
CA LEU A 302 -12.92 7.20 5.64
C LEU A 302 -12.46 8.60 5.21
N ALA A 303 -11.59 8.69 4.19
CA ALA A 303 -11.14 9.97 3.65
C ALA A 303 -12.30 10.76 3.04
N ASP A 304 -13.14 10.13 2.21
CA ASP A 304 -14.33 10.75 1.62
C ASP A 304 -15.31 11.29 2.70
N ASN A 305 -15.25 10.73 3.91
CA ASN A 305 -15.99 11.21 5.08
C ASN A 305 -15.22 12.25 5.93
N GLY A 306 -14.09 12.76 5.45
CA GLY A 306 -13.34 13.86 6.06
C GLY A 306 -12.24 13.42 7.03
N THR A 307 -11.93 12.13 7.18
CA THR A 307 -10.77 11.67 7.96
C THR A 307 -9.49 11.93 7.17
N GLY A 308 -8.53 12.66 7.74
CA GLY A 308 -7.19 12.74 7.15
C GLY A 308 -6.42 11.44 7.43
N ILE A 309 -5.64 10.98 6.46
CA ILE A 309 -4.91 9.71 6.56
C ILE A 309 -3.45 9.92 6.21
N LEU A 310 -2.55 9.50 7.11
CA LEU A 310 -1.11 9.39 6.85
C LEU A 310 -0.74 7.92 6.86
N VAL A 311 -0.27 7.40 5.73
CA VAL A 311 0.11 6.00 5.61
C VAL A 311 1.56 5.87 5.17
N THR A 312 2.34 5.03 5.85
CA THR A 312 3.66 4.64 5.32
C THR A 312 3.53 3.39 4.49
N THR A 313 4.23 3.37 3.39
CA THR A 313 4.37 2.18 2.57
C THR A 313 5.73 2.19 1.86
N HIS A 314 6.20 1.03 1.51
CA HIS A 314 7.30 0.82 0.57
C HIS A 314 6.82 0.16 -0.73
N TYR A 315 5.49 -0.02 -0.87
CA TYR A 315 4.85 -0.59 -2.06
C TYR A 315 4.41 0.50 -3.01
N MET A 316 4.96 0.46 -4.22
CA MET A 316 4.65 1.45 -5.25
C MET A 316 3.20 1.37 -5.74
N GLN A 317 2.62 0.17 -5.75
CA GLN A 317 1.20 -0.02 -6.10
C GLN A 317 0.25 0.63 -5.10
N GLU A 318 0.65 0.74 -3.83
CA GLU A 318 -0.12 1.42 -2.79
C GLU A 318 0.03 2.95 -2.89
N ALA A 319 1.16 3.43 -3.35
CA ALA A 319 1.38 4.84 -3.59
C ALA A 319 0.33 5.44 -4.53
N ALA A 320 -0.09 4.69 -5.55
CA ALA A 320 -1.14 5.10 -6.48
C ALA A 320 -2.54 5.22 -5.84
N GLN A 321 -2.72 4.72 -4.61
CA GLN A 321 -3.97 4.87 -3.84
C GLN A 321 -4.03 6.19 -3.05
N CYS A 322 -2.88 6.86 -2.88
CA CYS A 322 -2.77 8.10 -2.13
C CYS A 322 -3.11 9.30 -3.01
N ASP A 323 -3.66 10.35 -2.41
CA ASP A 323 -3.93 11.61 -3.11
C ASP A 323 -2.64 12.39 -3.34
N ARG A 324 -1.70 12.28 -2.39
CA ARG A 324 -0.39 12.90 -2.45
C ARG A 324 0.65 12.03 -1.74
N LEU A 325 1.87 12.12 -2.24
CA LEU A 325 3.02 11.39 -1.73
C LEU A 325 4.05 12.35 -1.16
N VAL A 326 4.78 11.90 -0.16
CA VAL A 326 6.00 12.52 0.34
C VAL A 326 7.08 11.46 0.35
N MET A 327 8.10 11.63 -0.48
CA MET A 327 9.22 10.70 -0.58
C MET A 327 10.32 11.10 0.39
N LEU A 328 10.78 10.13 1.20
CA LEU A 328 11.88 10.30 2.13
C LEU A 328 13.08 9.42 1.73
N ALA A 329 14.25 10.03 1.65
CA ALA A 329 15.52 9.33 1.53
C ALA A 329 16.55 9.96 2.47
N ALA A 330 17.30 9.15 3.22
CA ALA A 330 18.34 9.61 4.14
C ALA A 330 17.91 10.77 5.06
N GLY A 331 16.66 10.73 5.56
CA GLY A 331 16.09 11.74 6.45
C GLY A 331 15.70 13.06 5.79
N LYS A 332 15.66 13.14 4.47
CA LYS A 332 15.25 14.34 3.70
C LYS A 332 14.04 14.02 2.82
N VAL A 333 13.22 15.03 2.54
CA VAL A 333 12.21 14.95 1.49
C VAL A 333 12.89 15.10 0.14
N THR A 334 12.71 14.12 -0.75
CA THR A 334 13.25 14.13 -2.12
C THR A 334 12.20 14.46 -3.16
N GLY A 335 10.93 14.20 -2.85
CA GLY A 335 9.82 14.52 -3.75
C GLY A 335 8.50 14.64 -2.98
N THR A 336 7.61 15.47 -3.50
CA THR A 336 6.23 15.59 -2.99
C THR A 336 5.29 15.88 -4.15
N GLY A 337 4.10 15.29 -4.13
CA GLY A 337 3.09 15.45 -5.18
C GLY A 337 2.37 14.15 -5.47
N THR A 338 1.63 14.11 -6.57
CA THR A 338 1.05 12.88 -7.14
C THR A 338 2.15 11.98 -7.72
N VAL A 339 1.81 10.73 -8.03
CA VAL A 339 2.75 9.82 -8.71
C VAL A 339 3.27 10.45 -10.00
N ASP A 340 2.36 11.03 -10.80
CA ASP A 340 2.71 11.65 -12.08
C ASP A 340 3.62 12.87 -11.91
N GLU A 341 3.40 13.70 -10.89
CA GLU A 341 4.26 14.85 -10.60
C GLU A 341 5.65 14.44 -10.15
N ILE A 342 5.76 13.38 -9.33
CA ILE A 342 7.03 12.88 -8.81
C ILE A 342 7.84 12.20 -9.92
N THR A 343 7.20 11.45 -10.79
CA THR A 343 7.87 10.76 -11.91
C THR A 343 8.11 11.65 -13.12
N ALA A 344 7.51 12.84 -13.15
CA ALA A 344 7.69 13.80 -14.22
C ALA A 344 9.18 14.20 -14.37
N GLY A 345 9.67 14.15 -15.59
CA GLY A 345 11.06 14.49 -15.89
C GLY A 345 12.07 13.35 -15.71
N HIS A 346 11.67 12.22 -15.13
CA HIS A 346 12.49 11.02 -15.04
C HIS A 346 12.13 10.05 -16.17
N SER A 347 13.14 9.62 -16.92
CA SER A 347 12.97 8.64 -18.00
C SER A 347 13.65 7.33 -17.68
N SER A 348 13.13 6.27 -18.25
CA SER A 348 13.72 4.93 -18.16
C SER A 348 13.71 4.28 -19.53
N LEU A 349 14.77 3.54 -19.86
CA LEU A 349 14.77 2.65 -21.02
C LEU A 349 14.26 1.28 -20.61
N VAL A 350 13.25 0.80 -21.32
CA VAL A 350 12.72 -0.56 -21.16
C VAL A 350 13.34 -1.45 -22.24
N VAL A 351 14.00 -2.51 -21.79
CA VAL A 351 14.64 -3.51 -22.63
C VAL A 351 13.85 -4.80 -22.58
N SER A 352 13.30 -5.21 -23.70
CA SER A 352 12.67 -6.52 -23.88
C SER A 352 13.57 -7.40 -24.72
N ALA A 353 13.96 -8.57 -24.21
CA ALA A 353 14.84 -9.51 -24.88
C ALA A 353 14.40 -10.95 -24.63
N LYS A 354 14.45 -11.84 -25.65
CA LYS A 354 14.19 -13.27 -25.43
C LYS A 354 15.17 -13.90 -24.46
N ARG A 355 16.42 -13.44 -24.48
CA ARG A 355 17.52 -13.87 -23.60
C ARG A 355 17.77 -12.78 -22.56
N TRP A 356 16.74 -12.46 -21.78
CA TRP A 356 16.78 -11.34 -20.84
C TRP A 356 17.86 -11.52 -19.73
N GLU A 357 18.16 -12.76 -19.30
CA GLU A 357 19.22 -13.04 -18.31
C GLU A 357 20.60 -12.67 -18.86
N GLU A 358 20.82 -12.94 -20.14
CA GLU A 358 22.08 -12.57 -20.79
C GLU A 358 22.17 -11.06 -21.02
N ALA A 359 21.07 -10.43 -21.42
CA ALA A 359 20.97 -8.98 -21.53
C ALA A 359 21.28 -8.31 -20.18
N PHE A 360 20.70 -8.83 -19.09
CA PHE A 360 20.96 -8.33 -17.74
C PHE A 360 22.44 -8.42 -17.37
N LYS A 361 23.07 -9.56 -17.64
CA LYS A 361 24.50 -9.75 -17.38
C LYS A 361 25.37 -8.80 -18.19
N LEU A 362 25.09 -8.62 -19.47
CA LEU A 362 25.84 -7.70 -20.35
C LEU A 362 25.74 -6.25 -19.85
N LEU A 363 24.56 -5.84 -19.39
CA LEU A 363 24.36 -4.50 -18.79
C LEU A 363 25.14 -4.34 -17.49
N GLN A 364 25.12 -5.35 -16.62
CA GLN A 364 25.93 -5.34 -15.40
C GLN A 364 27.44 -5.27 -15.70
N ASP A 365 27.92 -6.08 -16.64
CA ASP A 365 29.33 -6.10 -17.07
C ASP A 365 29.75 -4.75 -17.67
N ALA A 366 28.81 -4.02 -18.28
CA ALA A 366 29.00 -2.66 -18.78
C ALA A 366 28.85 -1.56 -17.72
N GLY A 367 28.54 -1.91 -16.47
CA GLY A 367 28.33 -0.96 -15.38
C GLY A 367 27.02 -0.14 -15.52
N ILE A 368 26.05 -0.63 -16.28
CA ILE A 368 24.74 0.01 -16.46
C ILE A 368 23.77 -0.60 -15.46
N PRO A 369 23.24 0.18 -14.48
CA PRO A 369 22.24 -0.30 -13.54
C PRO A 369 20.98 -0.74 -14.26
N ALA A 370 20.52 -1.96 -13.98
CA ALA A 370 19.30 -2.53 -14.54
C ALA A 370 18.42 -3.11 -13.45
N LEU A 371 17.15 -2.77 -13.49
CA LEU A 371 16.10 -3.34 -12.64
C LEU A 371 15.32 -4.38 -13.44
N LEU A 372 14.94 -5.46 -12.76
CA LEU A 372 14.09 -6.49 -13.33
C LEU A 372 12.62 -6.15 -13.08
N ASP A 373 11.85 -6.08 -14.17
CA ASP A 373 10.40 -5.94 -14.15
C ASP A 373 9.79 -7.12 -14.92
N GLY A 374 9.45 -8.18 -14.20
CA GLY A 374 9.12 -9.47 -14.81
C GLY A 374 10.30 -10.02 -15.65
N ARG A 375 10.12 -10.08 -16.96
CA ARG A 375 11.14 -10.47 -17.95
C ARG A 375 11.68 -9.29 -18.75
N THR A 376 11.30 -8.07 -18.39
CA THR A 376 11.84 -6.85 -18.98
C THR A 376 12.89 -6.24 -18.06
N LEU A 377 13.81 -5.48 -18.64
CA LEU A 377 14.83 -4.76 -17.90
C LEU A 377 14.52 -3.28 -17.99
N ARG A 378 14.48 -2.62 -16.86
CA ARG A 378 14.26 -1.18 -16.77
C ARG A 378 15.56 -0.52 -16.34
N LEU A 379 15.92 0.55 -17.03
CA LEU A 379 17.21 1.22 -16.94
C LEU A 379 16.97 2.71 -16.66
N PRO A 380 16.76 3.10 -15.40
CA PRO A 380 16.47 4.47 -15.03
C PRO A 380 17.66 5.38 -15.36
N GLY A 381 17.39 6.51 -16.05
CA GLY A 381 18.39 7.50 -16.41
C GLY A 381 19.46 7.06 -17.43
N ALA A 382 19.36 5.82 -17.94
CA ALA A 382 20.37 5.32 -18.87
C ALA A 382 20.19 5.90 -20.29
N GLY A 383 21.31 6.28 -20.90
CA GLY A 383 21.32 6.74 -22.29
C GLY A 383 21.19 5.59 -23.28
N ARG A 384 20.41 5.79 -24.36
CA ARG A 384 20.18 4.77 -25.38
C ARG A 384 21.46 4.25 -26.05
N GLY A 385 22.44 5.15 -26.29
CA GLY A 385 23.71 4.79 -26.96
C GLY A 385 24.52 3.74 -26.20
N PRO A 386 24.89 3.96 -24.93
CA PRO A 386 25.59 2.99 -24.09
C PRO A 386 24.87 1.64 -23.98
N VAL A 387 23.53 1.66 -23.81
CA VAL A 387 22.71 0.45 -23.72
C VAL A 387 22.74 -0.34 -25.01
N THR A 388 22.58 0.33 -26.16
CA THR A 388 22.66 -0.33 -27.48
C THR A 388 24.04 -0.95 -27.71
N ALA A 389 25.12 -0.26 -27.32
CA ALA A 389 26.48 -0.79 -27.44
C ALA A 389 26.69 -2.04 -26.57
N ALA A 390 26.21 -2.01 -25.31
CA ALA A 390 26.33 -3.15 -24.39
C ALA A 390 25.56 -4.40 -24.88
N LEU A 391 24.42 -4.21 -25.55
CA LEU A 391 23.55 -5.29 -26.00
C LEU A 391 23.75 -5.69 -27.47
N GLN A 392 24.78 -5.13 -28.14
CA GLN A 392 25.03 -5.34 -29.57
C GLN A 392 25.17 -6.83 -29.94
N SER A 393 25.72 -7.64 -29.04
CA SER A 393 25.93 -9.08 -29.27
C SER A 393 24.62 -9.88 -29.34
N LEU A 394 23.51 -9.35 -28.83
CA LEU A 394 22.20 -9.99 -28.85
C LEU A 394 21.39 -9.72 -30.15
N GLY A 395 21.85 -8.78 -30.98
CA GLY A 395 21.27 -8.47 -32.29
C GLY A 395 19.80 -8.02 -32.27
N GLU A 396 19.03 -8.39 -33.31
CA GLU A 396 17.62 -7.98 -33.49
C GLU A 396 16.63 -8.56 -32.44
N GLN A 397 17.10 -9.36 -31.49
CA GLN A 397 16.26 -9.94 -30.42
C GLN A 397 16.02 -8.97 -29.23
N VAL A 398 16.53 -7.75 -29.33
CA VAL A 398 16.42 -6.73 -28.29
C VAL A 398 15.58 -5.58 -28.79
N HIS A 399 14.52 -5.28 -28.04
CA HIS A 399 13.68 -4.10 -28.27
C HIS A 399 13.93 -3.08 -27.16
N LEU A 400 14.25 -1.85 -27.55
CA LEU A 400 14.49 -0.70 -26.67
C LEU A 400 13.33 0.29 -26.85
N GLN A 401 12.62 0.54 -25.75
CA GLN A 401 11.55 1.54 -25.70
C GLN A 401 11.86 2.57 -24.60
N GLU A 402 11.71 3.84 -24.91
CA GLU A 402 11.74 4.91 -23.92
C GLU A 402 10.38 5.01 -23.24
N GLY A 403 10.40 5.19 -21.92
CA GLY A 403 9.20 5.36 -21.11
C GLY A 403 9.48 6.27 -19.91
N THR A 404 8.42 6.66 -19.23
CA THR A 404 8.54 7.36 -17.94
C THR A 404 9.11 6.40 -16.91
N ALA A 405 9.98 6.90 -16.04
CA ALA A 405 10.46 6.13 -14.90
C ALA A 405 9.29 5.77 -13.98
N THR A 406 9.36 4.60 -13.37
CA THR A 406 8.44 4.24 -12.28
C THR A 406 8.80 5.01 -11.02
N LEU A 407 7.90 5.01 -10.05
CA LEU A 407 8.16 5.64 -8.76
C LEU A 407 9.38 4.99 -8.04
N GLU A 408 9.54 3.66 -8.15
CA GLU A 408 10.70 2.93 -7.62
C GLU A 408 12.00 3.38 -8.28
N GLU A 409 12.00 3.52 -9.60
CA GLU A 409 13.14 4.03 -10.37
C GLU A 409 13.49 5.47 -10.00
N THR A 410 12.48 6.33 -9.82
CA THR A 410 12.67 7.72 -9.38
C THR A 410 13.30 7.76 -7.98
N MET A 411 12.82 6.93 -7.04
CA MET A 411 13.41 6.85 -5.70
C MET A 411 14.88 6.42 -5.73
N LEU A 412 15.25 5.51 -6.62
CA LEU A 412 16.66 5.09 -6.77
C LEU A 412 17.52 6.22 -7.32
N LEU A 413 17.06 6.91 -8.35
CA LEU A 413 17.76 8.06 -8.94
C LEU A 413 17.97 9.17 -7.90
N ASP A 414 16.96 9.50 -7.12
CA ASP A 414 17.05 10.51 -6.07
C ASP A 414 17.99 10.09 -4.94
N ALA A 415 18.00 8.82 -4.54
CA ALA A 415 18.90 8.30 -3.52
C ALA A 415 20.38 8.34 -4.00
N GLU A 416 20.65 8.04 -5.26
CA GLU A 416 21.97 8.14 -5.86
C GLU A 416 22.44 9.61 -5.95
N ALA A 417 21.58 10.53 -6.36
CA ALA A 417 21.87 11.96 -6.41
C ALA A 417 22.25 12.52 -5.03
N LEU A 418 21.57 12.08 -3.95
CA LEU A 418 21.92 12.45 -2.58
C LEU A 418 23.28 11.93 -2.13
N THR A 419 23.71 10.76 -2.61
CA THR A 419 25.02 10.17 -2.26
C THR A 419 26.16 10.78 -3.06
N THR A 420 25.92 11.23 -4.28
CA THR A 420 26.91 11.84 -5.18
C THR A 420 27.02 13.35 -5.03
N GLY A 421 26.14 13.98 -4.25
CA GLY A 421 26.17 15.44 -4.03
C GLY A 421 25.76 16.27 -5.25
N SER A 422 25.03 15.68 -6.20
CA SER A 422 24.59 16.31 -7.45
C SER A 422 23.19 16.93 -7.29
N PHE A 423 23.05 17.96 -6.43
CA PHE A 423 21.90 18.86 -6.35
C PHE A 423 22.38 20.30 -6.48
#